data_697ce69254b6794f226b71cdaeef14b7
#
_entry.id   697ce69254b6794f226b71cdaeef14b7
#
_cell.length_a   1.000
_cell.length_b   1.000
_cell.length_c   1.000
_cell.angle_alpha   90.00
_cell.angle_beta   90.00
_cell.angle_gamma   90.00
#
_symmetry.space_group_name_H-M   'P 1'
#
loop_
_entity.id
_entity.type
_entity.pdbx_description
1 polymer ?
#
loop_
_entity_poly.entity_id
_entity_poly.type
_entity_poly.pdbx_seq_one_letter_code
_entity_poly.pdbx_strand_id
1 'polypeptide(L)'
;MTVKAILACDSDWGIGKDGGLPWPHNPADLKWFKQSTLNHTVVMGKATWDSLPVKPLPNRVNVVVSSSDILAKVDVLSISDLRRRLSSMDSDQDVWIIGGARLIEGMMDYIDEFHLSQINGTYNCDTFLPSTLIQENYSLTSSQFQGDVYVDIWSKR
;
A
#
# COMPACT_ATOMS: atom_id res chain seq x y z
N MET A 1 -0.92 16.29 6.63
CA MET A 1 -0.74 14.82 6.50
C MET A 1 -1.37 14.36 5.20
N THR A 2 -0.68 13.57 4.45
CA THR A 2 -1.21 12.94 3.25
C THR A 2 -1.22 11.43 3.45
N VAL A 3 -2.36 10.79 3.19
CA VAL A 3 -2.50 9.34 3.24
C VAL A 3 -2.38 8.82 1.82
N LYS A 4 -1.38 7.98 1.59
CA LYS A 4 -1.07 7.42 0.29
C LYS A 4 -1.12 5.90 0.35
N ALA A 5 -1.57 5.25 -0.72
CA ALA A 5 -1.40 3.82 -0.88
C ALA A 5 -0.26 3.57 -1.87
N ILE A 6 0.59 2.60 -1.58
CA ILE A 6 1.71 2.24 -2.46
C ILE A 6 1.71 0.73 -2.67
N LEU A 7 1.57 0.31 -3.93
CA LEU A 7 1.51 -1.09 -4.32
C LEU A 7 2.06 -1.26 -5.73
N ALA A 8 2.39 -2.51 -6.07
CA ALA A 8 2.59 -2.93 -7.43
C ALA A 8 1.34 -3.68 -7.91
N CYS A 9 0.98 -3.50 -9.15
CA CYS A 9 -0.14 -4.23 -9.77
C CYS A 9 0.20 -4.64 -11.20
N ASP A 10 -0.44 -5.72 -11.66
CA ASP A 10 -0.32 -6.13 -13.05
C ASP A 10 -1.28 -5.34 -13.95
N SER A 11 -1.32 -5.68 -15.24
CA SER A 11 -2.14 -4.95 -16.22
C SER A 11 -3.65 -5.04 -15.95
N ASP A 12 -4.09 -6.01 -15.14
CA ASP A 12 -5.49 -6.19 -14.75
C ASP A 12 -5.79 -5.68 -13.34
N TRP A 13 -4.93 -4.83 -12.77
CA TRP A 13 -5.05 -4.33 -11.40
C TRP A 13 -4.87 -5.42 -10.33
N GLY A 14 -4.28 -6.54 -10.69
CA GLY A 14 -3.98 -7.63 -9.76
C GLY A 14 -2.82 -7.30 -8.85
N ILE A 15 -2.94 -7.66 -7.57
CA ILE A 15 -1.93 -7.35 -6.55
C ILE A 15 -1.46 -8.59 -5.79
N GLY A 16 -2.10 -9.73 -5.97
CA GLY A 16 -1.73 -10.93 -5.25
C GLY A 16 -2.25 -12.20 -5.86
N LYS A 17 -1.59 -13.30 -5.51
CA LYS A 17 -1.97 -14.65 -5.86
C LYS A 17 -1.48 -15.62 -4.79
N ASP A 18 -2.37 -16.47 -4.28
CA ASP A 18 -2.06 -17.49 -3.27
C ASP A 18 -1.35 -16.89 -2.03
N GLY A 19 -1.73 -15.68 -1.64
CA GLY A 19 -1.18 -15.01 -0.46
C GLY A 19 0.17 -14.32 -0.67
N GLY A 20 0.68 -14.27 -1.89
CA GLY A 20 1.97 -13.66 -2.21
C GLY A 20 1.94 -12.81 -3.47
N LEU A 21 3.10 -12.32 -3.87
CA LEU A 21 3.26 -11.60 -5.12
C LEU A 21 3.31 -12.59 -6.29
N PRO A 22 2.51 -12.37 -7.34
CA PRO A 22 2.41 -13.31 -8.44
C PRO A 22 3.52 -13.22 -9.49
N TRP A 23 4.24 -12.10 -9.50
CA TRP A 23 5.32 -11.84 -10.47
C TRP A 23 6.70 -12.10 -9.87
N PRO A 24 7.72 -12.28 -10.74
CA PRO A 24 9.10 -12.44 -10.27
C PRO A 24 9.59 -11.19 -9.53
N HIS A 25 10.66 -11.36 -8.76
CA HIS A 25 11.33 -10.29 -8.07
C HIS A 25 11.59 -9.08 -8.98
N ASN A 26 11.18 -7.90 -8.55
CA ASN A 26 11.36 -6.65 -9.30
C ASN A 26 12.16 -5.65 -8.47
N PRO A 27 13.49 -5.54 -8.69
CA PRO A 27 14.34 -4.63 -7.92
C PRO A 27 13.96 -3.16 -8.03
N ALA A 28 13.49 -2.72 -9.20
CA ALA A 28 13.11 -1.32 -9.41
C ALA A 28 11.89 -0.95 -8.56
N ASP A 29 10.87 -1.83 -8.48
CA ASP A 29 9.71 -1.62 -7.64
C ASP A 29 10.09 -1.61 -6.15
N LEU A 30 10.91 -2.55 -5.71
CA LEU A 30 11.35 -2.61 -4.32
C LEU A 30 12.17 -1.38 -3.93
N LYS A 31 13.01 -0.87 -4.82
CA LYS A 31 13.76 0.35 -4.60
C LYS A 31 12.83 1.56 -4.49
N TRP A 32 11.86 1.69 -5.36
CA TRP A 32 10.85 2.73 -5.33
C TRP A 32 10.07 2.70 -4.01
N PHE A 33 9.61 1.53 -3.60
CA PHE A 33 8.90 1.32 -2.35
C PHE A 33 9.72 1.78 -1.15
N LYS A 34 10.97 1.36 -1.07
CA LYS A 34 11.87 1.74 0.03
C LYS A 34 12.12 3.24 0.06
N GLN A 35 12.44 3.84 -1.08
CA GLN A 35 12.70 5.28 -1.17
C GLN A 35 11.48 6.11 -0.77
N SER A 36 10.29 5.67 -1.16
CA SER A 36 9.04 6.39 -0.87
C SER A 36 8.65 6.32 0.59
N THR A 37 8.83 5.17 1.24
CA THR A 37 8.31 4.90 2.59
C THR A 37 9.32 5.15 3.70
N LEU A 38 10.60 5.28 3.39
CA LEU A 38 11.65 5.41 4.40
C LEU A 38 11.41 6.64 5.29
N ASN A 39 11.56 6.47 6.59
CA ASN A 39 11.35 7.50 7.62
C ASN A 39 9.88 7.97 7.77
N HIS A 40 8.95 7.25 7.19
CA HIS A 40 7.51 7.51 7.31
C HIS A 40 6.81 6.38 8.06
N THR A 41 5.50 6.54 8.24
CA THR A 41 4.65 5.49 8.81
C THR A 41 4.11 4.60 7.69
N VAL A 42 4.25 3.29 7.85
CA VAL A 42 3.64 2.29 6.96
C VAL A 42 2.53 1.56 7.70
N VAL A 43 1.40 1.39 7.04
CA VAL A 43 0.22 0.73 7.60
C VAL A 43 -0.12 -0.46 6.72
N MET A 44 -0.35 -1.61 7.35
CA MET A 44 -0.60 -2.85 6.63
C MET A 44 -1.60 -3.73 7.36
N GLY A 45 -2.29 -4.58 6.61
CA GLY A 45 -3.08 -5.66 7.19
C GLY A 45 -2.19 -6.80 7.68
N LYS A 46 -2.78 -7.71 8.47
CA LYS A 46 -2.02 -8.83 9.06
C LYS A 46 -1.41 -9.75 7.98
N ALA A 47 -2.14 -10.04 6.90
CA ALA A 47 -1.62 -10.90 5.85
C ALA A 47 -0.39 -10.30 5.17
N THR A 48 -0.38 -8.99 4.95
CA THR A 48 0.80 -8.29 4.42
C THR A 48 1.96 -8.36 5.41
N TRP A 49 1.69 -8.12 6.71
CA TRP A 49 2.70 -8.27 7.77
C TRP A 49 3.33 -9.67 7.76
N ASP A 50 2.50 -10.71 7.70
CA ASP A 50 2.97 -12.09 7.69
C ASP A 50 3.82 -12.41 6.46
N SER A 51 3.58 -11.73 5.33
CA SER A 51 4.31 -11.95 4.07
C SER A 51 5.68 -11.27 4.01
N LEU A 52 5.97 -10.33 4.91
CA LEU A 52 7.22 -9.57 4.86
C LEU A 52 8.41 -10.48 5.18
N PRO A 53 9.46 -10.48 4.33
CA PRO A 53 10.67 -11.25 4.62
C PRO A 53 11.48 -10.69 5.78
N VAL A 54 11.43 -9.38 5.99
CA VAL A 54 12.04 -8.69 7.13
C VAL A 54 10.96 -7.85 7.80
N LYS A 55 10.73 -8.07 9.09
CA LYS A 55 9.72 -7.35 9.84
C LYS A 55 10.18 -7.09 11.28
N PRO A 56 9.90 -5.87 11.81
CA PRO A 56 9.27 -4.75 11.10
C PRO A 56 10.17 -4.19 9.99
N LEU A 57 9.58 -3.45 9.07
CA LEU A 57 10.34 -2.75 8.04
C LEU A 57 11.26 -1.73 8.70
N PRO A 58 12.58 -1.79 8.47
CA PRO A 58 13.53 -0.92 9.17
C PRO A 58 13.38 0.55 8.80
N ASN A 59 13.65 1.42 9.78
CA ASN A 59 13.62 2.88 9.63
C ASN A 59 12.26 3.44 9.24
N ARG A 60 11.19 2.76 9.65
CA ARG A 60 9.79 3.18 9.42
C ARG A 60 8.98 2.85 10.67
N VAL A 61 7.94 3.62 10.91
CA VAL A 61 6.95 3.30 11.94
C VAL A 61 5.99 2.29 11.34
N ASN A 62 5.96 1.07 11.86
CA ASN A 62 5.11 0.00 11.36
C ASN A 62 3.82 -0.07 12.17
N VAL A 63 2.69 0.00 11.50
CA VAL A 63 1.35 -0.13 12.09
C VAL A 63 0.65 -1.28 11.40
N VAL A 64 0.16 -2.25 12.17
CA VAL A 64 -0.55 -3.41 11.66
C VAL A 64 -2.02 -3.33 12.05
N VAL A 65 -2.91 -3.44 11.08
CA VAL A 65 -4.35 -3.49 11.31
C VAL A 65 -4.76 -4.96 11.43
N SER A 66 -5.22 -5.33 12.62
CA SER A 66 -5.58 -6.72 12.93
C SER A 66 -6.60 -6.75 14.06
N SER A 67 -7.47 -7.76 14.02
CA SER A 67 -8.36 -8.09 15.16
C SER A 67 -7.68 -9.01 16.18
N SER A 68 -6.48 -9.49 15.87
CA SER A 68 -5.70 -10.40 16.74
C SER A 68 -4.40 -9.74 17.17
N ASP A 69 -3.90 -10.11 18.34
CA ASP A 69 -2.59 -9.66 18.79
C ASP A 69 -1.48 -10.24 17.91
N ILE A 70 -0.44 -9.46 17.77
CA ILE A 70 0.76 -9.84 17.02
C ILE A 70 1.94 -9.84 17.98
N LEU A 71 2.70 -10.96 17.98
CA LEU A 71 3.88 -11.11 18.83
C LEU A 71 5.06 -10.35 18.21
N ALA A 72 4.99 -9.02 18.27
CA ALA A 72 6.06 -8.14 17.81
C ALA A 72 5.93 -6.78 18.48
N LYS A 73 7.02 -6.03 18.50
CA LYS A 73 7.03 -4.66 19.06
C LYS A 73 6.57 -3.66 17.99
N VAL A 74 5.32 -3.75 17.59
CA VAL A 74 4.70 -2.83 16.64
C VAL A 74 3.33 -2.42 17.13
N ASP A 75 2.83 -1.31 16.66
CA ASP A 75 1.46 -0.87 16.96
C ASP A 75 0.47 -1.76 16.21
N VAL A 76 -0.47 -2.34 16.95
CA VAL A 76 -1.55 -3.15 16.40
C VAL A 76 -2.86 -2.43 16.67
N LEU A 77 -3.58 -2.08 15.62
CA LEU A 77 -4.82 -1.30 15.70
C LEU A 77 -5.97 -2.03 15.00
N SER A 78 -7.20 -1.77 15.49
CA SER A 78 -8.39 -2.02 14.67
C SER A 78 -8.51 -0.97 13.58
N ILE A 79 -9.34 -1.24 12.57
CA ILE A 79 -9.57 -0.26 11.50
C ILE A 79 -10.24 1.03 12.06
N SER A 80 -11.09 0.88 13.05
CA SER A 80 -11.73 2.04 13.74
C SER A 80 -10.71 2.89 14.46
N ASP A 81 -9.75 2.27 15.16
CA ASP A 81 -8.68 2.97 15.85
C ASP A 81 -7.71 3.65 14.86
N LEU A 82 -7.43 3.00 13.75
CA LEU A 82 -6.65 3.61 12.68
C LEU A 82 -7.32 4.88 12.13
N ARG A 83 -8.60 4.81 11.82
CA ARG A 83 -9.36 5.98 11.34
C ARG A 83 -9.31 7.13 12.35
N ARG A 84 -9.50 6.83 13.62
CA ARG A 84 -9.44 7.82 14.69
C ARG A 84 -8.05 8.44 14.81
N ARG A 85 -7.02 7.61 14.74
CA ARG A 85 -5.62 8.06 14.79
C ARG A 85 -5.26 8.98 13.62
N LEU A 86 -5.68 8.63 12.41
CA LEU A 86 -5.46 9.46 11.22
C LEU A 86 -6.16 10.81 11.33
N SER A 87 -7.36 10.85 11.90
CA SER A 87 -8.11 12.09 12.08
C SER A 87 -7.46 13.05 13.08
N SER A 88 -6.62 12.55 13.98
CA SER A 88 -5.96 13.36 15.03
C SER A 88 -4.47 13.61 14.77
N MET A 89 -3.90 13.05 13.71
CA MET A 89 -2.49 13.22 13.40
C MET A 89 -2.19 14.59 12.82
N ASP A 90 -1.13 15.20 13.34
CA ASP A 90 -0.55 16.43 12.78
C ASP A 90 0.30 16.13 11.55
N SER A 91 0.41 17.10 10.70
CA SER A 91 0.36 17.04 9.27
C SER A 91 1.68 17.03 8.51
N ASP A 92 2.83 16.82 9.13
CA ASP A 92 4.11 16.91 8.43
C ASP A 92 4.63 15.55 7.92
N GLN A 93 3.95 14.45 8.25
CA GLN A 93 4.37 13.12 7.86
C GLN A 93 3.35 12.46 6.96
N ASP A 94 3.84 11.81 5.92
CA ASP A 94 3.02 10.97 5.06
C ASP A 94 2.77 9.63 5.73
N VAL A 95 1.57 9.10 5.53
CA VAL A 95 1.19 7.75 5.93
C VAL A 95 1.01 6.91 4.67
N TRP A 96 1.67 5.77 4.62
CA TRP A 96 1.67 4.88 3.48
C TRP A 96 0.95 3.57 3.80
N ILE A 97 -0.18 3.34 3.16
CA ILE A 97 -0.90 2.06 3.25
C ILE A 97 -0.31 1.12 2.20
N ILE A 98 0.24 -0.01 2.65
CA ILE A 98 0.99 -0.91 1.78
C ILE A 98 0.26 -2.20 1.43
N GLY A 99 -0.99 -2.34 1.86
CA GLY A 99 -1.84 -3.47 1.51
C GLY A 99 -2.46 -4.13 2.74
N GLY A 100 -3.30 -5.06 2.58
CA GLY A 100 -3.81 -5.61 1.33
C GLY A 100 -5.12 -4.98 0.87
N ALA A 101 -5.77 -5.66 -0.06
CA ALA A 101 -6.97 -5.15 -0.71
C ALA A 101 -8.09 -4.78 0.28
N ARG A 102 -8.33 -5.59 1.29
CA ARG A 102 -9.37 -5.33 2.30
C ARG A 102 -9.13 -4.05 3.08
N LEU A 103 -7.88 -3.82 3.47
CA LEU A 103 -7.52 -2.59 4.18
C LEU A 103 -7.71 -1.37 3.27
N ILE A 104 -7.29 -1.48 2.03
CA ILE A 104 -7.46 -0.41 1.05
C ILE A 104 -8.94 -0.09 0.85
N GLU A 105 -9.79 -1.08 0.65
CA GLU A 105 -11.23 -0.88 0.50
C GLU A 105 -11.83 -0.20 1.74
N GLY A 106 -11.42 -0.64 2.94
CA GLY A 106 -11.91 -0.07 4.19
C GLY A 106 -11.41 1.35 4.46
N MET A 107 -10.33 1.77 3.81
CA MET A 107 -9.70 3.07 4.01
C MET A 107 -9.84 4.02 2.81
N MET A 108 -10.66 3.67 1.81
CA MET A 108 -10.81 4.48 0.59
C MET A 108 -11.12 5.94 0.87
N ASP A 109 -11.96 6.24 1.86
CA ASP A 109 -12.33 7.62 2.19
C ASP A 109 -11.15 8.44 2.73
N TYR A 110 -10.11 7.78 3.20
CA TYR A 110 -8.94 8.42 3.80
C TYR A 110 -7.74 8.50 2.86
N ILE A 111 -7.73 7.73 1.77
CA ILE A 111 -6.60 7.68 0.85
C ILE A 111 -6.68 8.85 -0.11
N ASP A 112 -5.65 9.69 -0.09
CA ASP A 112 -5.54 10.87 -0.95
C ASP A 112 -4.93 10.55 -2.31
N GLU A 113 -3.97 9.60 -2.34
CA GLU A 113 -3.25 9.23 -3.56
C GLU A 113 -2.97 7.73 -3.58
N PHE A 114 -3.03 7.15 -4.79
CA PHE A 114 -2.51 5.81 -5.07
C PHE A 114 -1.24 5.93 -5.90
N HIS A 115 -0.16 5.31 -5.42
CA HIS A 115 1.11 5.18 -6.13
C HIS A 115 1.24 3.73 -6.57
N LEU A 116 1.04 3.47 -7.85
CA LEU A 116 0.95 2.11 -8.38
C LEU A 116 2.09 1.84 -9.35
N SER A 117 2.98 0.92 -8.98
CA SER A 117 4.00 0.40 -9.89
C SER A 117 3.35 -0.57 -10.87
N GLN A 118 3.49 -0.28 -12.16
CA GLN A 118 2.89 -1.10 -13.21
C GLN A 118 3.82 -2.23 -13.61
N ILE A 119 3.43 -3.44 -13.28
CA ILE A 119 4.14 -4.65 -13.69
C ILE A 119 3.58 -5.11 -15.03
N ASN A 120 4.43 -5.21 -16.03
CA ASN A 120 4.01 -5.62 -17.38
C ASN A 120 3.42 -7.02 -17.38
N GLY A 121 2.28 -7.18 -18.05
CA GLY A 121 1.63 -8.46 -18.26
C GLY A 121 0.53 -8.77 -17.26
N THR A 122 -0.02 -9.96 -17.40
CA THR A 122 -1.06 -10.49 -16.52
C THR A 122 -0.55 -11.76 -15.86
N TYR A 123 -0.84 -11.93 -14.58
CA TYR A 123 -0.26 -13.00 -13.78
C TYR A 123 -1.33 -13.89 -13.11
N ASN A 124 -2.55 -13.87 -13.62
CA ASN A 124 -3.67 -14.66 -13.10
C ASN A 124 -3.88 -14.44 -11.60
N CYS A 125 -3.89 -13.17 -11.19
CA CYS A 125 -4.08 -12.79 -9.79
C CYS A 125 -5.45 -13.24 -9.29
N ASP A 126 -5.52 -13.53 -7.99
CA ASP A 126 -6.77 -13.80 -7.29
C ASP A 126 -7.19 -12.62 -6.39
N THR A 127 -6.33 -11.65 -6.22
CA THR A 127 -6.57 -10.46 -5.39
C THR A 127 -6.30 -9.22 -6.23
N PHE A 128 -7.26 -8.28 -6.20
CA PHE A 128 -7.24 -7.11 -7.06
C PHE A 128 -7.50 -5.84 -6.26
N LEU A 129 -6.96 -4.72 -6.76
CA LEU A 129 -7.37 -3.39 -6.29
C LEU A 129 -8.81 -3.11 -6.74
N PRO A 130 -9.54 -2.23 -6.01
CA PRO A 130 -10.87 -1.80 -6.42
C PRO A 130 -10.79 -0.81 -7.60
N SER A 131 -10.47 -1.31 -8.77
CA SER A 131 -10.13 -0.51 -9.96
C SER A 131 -11.24 0.46 -10.37
N THR A 132 -12.50 0.02 -10.32
CA THR A 132 -13.64 0.86 -10.66
C THR A 132 -13.76 2.05 -9.73
N LEU A 133 -13.65 1.82 -8.41
CA LEU A 133 -13.70 2.90 -7.41
C LEU A 133 -12.54 3.87 -7.58
N ILE A 134 -11.35 3.38 -7.89
CA ILE A 134 -10.18 4.23 -8.12
C ILE A 134 -10.41 5.10 -9.36
N GLN A 135 -10.83 4.51 -10.46
CA GLN A 135 -11.05 5.24 -11.70
C GLN A 135 -12.20 6.26 -11.60
N GLU A 136 -13.23 5.97 -10.79
CA GLU A 136 -14.36 6.87 -10.59
C GLU A 136 -14.05 8.04 -9.68
N ASN A 137 -13.19 7.84 -8.66
CA ASN A 137 -12.99 8.82 -7.59
C ASN A 137 -11.62 9.50 -7.62
N TYR A 138 -10.69 9.02 -8.43
CA TYR A 138 -9.33 9.53 -8.56
C TYR A 138 -9.01 9.84 -10.01
N SER A 139 -8.09 10.77 -10.23
CA SER A 139 -7.58 11.10 -11.55
C SER A 139 -6.12 10.70 -11.66
N LEU A 140 -5.72 10.15 -12.81
CA LEU A 140 -4.32 9.89 -13.10
C LEU A 140 -3.60 11.22 -13.30
N THR A 141 -2.74 11.59 -12.34
CA THR A 141 -2.07 12.89 -12.32
C THR A 141 -0.61 12.82 -12.73
N SER A 142 -0.01 11.64 -12.70
CA SER A 142 1.40 11.45 -13.04
C SER A 142 1.65 10.02 -13.46
N SER A 143 2.58 9.85 -14.40
CA SER A 143 3.11 8.55 -14.77
C SER A 143 4.62 8.72 -14.95
N GLN A 144 5.41 8.15 -14.04
CA GLN A 144 6.86 8.34 -13.99
C GLN A 144 7.59 7.02 -14.21
N PHE A 145 8.65 7.06 -15.02
CA PHE A 145 9.51 5.91 -15.22
C PHE A 145 10.58 5.83 -14.12
N GLN A 146 10.55 4.75 -13.35
CA GLN A 146 11.45 4.52 -12.22
C GLN A 146 12.21 3.21 -12.45
N GLY A 147 13.40 3.31 -13.07
CA GLY A 147 14.16 2.12 -13.45
C GLY A 147 13.44 1.36 -14.56
N ASP A 148 12.90 0.19 -14.24
CA ASP A 148 12.20 -0.66 -15.21
C ASP A 148 10.69 -0.68 -15.04
N VAL A 149 10.14 0.18 -14.18
CA VAL A 149 8.70 0.25 -13.95
C VAL A 149 8.18 1.67 -14.15
N TYR A 150 6.94 1.78 -14.61
CA TYR A 150 6.19 3.02 -14.53
C TYR A 150 5.43 3.06 -13.21
N VAL A 151 5.51 4.20 -12.54
CA VAL A 151 4.72 4.46 -11.34
C VAL A 151 3.63 5.45 -11.71
N ASP A 152 2.39 4.99 -11.64
CA ASP A 152 1.21 5.82 -11.89
C ASP A 152 0.69 6.37 -10.57
N ILE A 153 0.46 7.68 -10.53
CA ILE A 153 -0.09 8.35 -9.36
C ILE A 153 -1.51 8.79 -9.69
N TRP A 154 -2.45 8.26 -8.90
CA TRP A 154 -3.86 8.59 -8.97
C TRP A 154 -4.19 9.45 -7.77
N SER A 155 -4.65 10.66 -8.00
CA SER A 155 -4.97 11.63 -6.96
C SER A 155 -6.48 11.83 -6.84
N LYS A 156 -6.97 11.93 -5.60
CA LYS A 156 -8.38 12.12 -5.29
C LYS A 156 -8.93 13.36 -5.97
N ARG A 157 -10.08 13.25 -6.59
CA ARG A 157 -10.78 14.35 -7.26
C ARG A 157 -11.41 15.32 -6.28
#